data_93df4d758419a697a71debeee5755834
#
_entry.id   93df4d758419a697a71debeee5755834
#
_cell.length_a   1.000
_cell.length_b   1.000
_cell.length_c   1.000
_cell.angle_alpha   90.00
_cell.angle_beta   90.00
_cell.angle_gamma   90.00
#
_symmetry.space_group_name_H-M   'P 1'
#
loop_
_entity.id
_entity.type
_entity.pdbx_description
1 polymer ?
#
loop_
_entity_poly.entity_id
_entity_poly.type
_entity_poly.pdbx_seq_one_letter_code
_entity_poly.pdbx_strand_id
1 'polypeptide(L)'
;MTLRYDPTSSQGRGGQDLSIRSITPDELSHLRQVFSIDSNNVPTSQKLESEIRRIIKNSIEESKRKRIAVALSSGVDSNVIFSLIRKEFPSIEIDCINVTFDEDSEATRSRAIAESKGAEFHEIHVDNPLKDLPAILSIIKEPRWNVYQYYFIKKASSASNLIFTGDGGDELFAGYTFRYKKFLEMASTHSSIEEKIRIYLQCHERDWVPDQVDMFEGTQTHFKWDSIYRLLEKYFDNSLEPLEQVLLADYHGKLMYDFIPTNEKLFKHFNLTGVAPLLGGQIIDLSMKIPSSLKYDLDANIGKIQLRKIIKQNIPEFHEEDGKRGFGMDLPGLWDRVGKETVISNLDKGRIFEDKLISKEWYRNSITKINENREEATRYISKMLQLLSLEVWYRLFVTSEMKANHAI
;
A
#
# COMPACT_ATOMS: atom_id res chain seq x y z
N MET A 1 -11.38 -7.72 -8.15
CA MET A 1 -10.30 -7.01 -8.83
C MET A 1 -9.45 -6.15 -7.92
N THR A 2 -9.92 -5.69 -6.82
CA THR A 2 -9.29 -4.65 -6.01
C THR A 2 -8.79 -5.08 -4.64
N LEU A 3 -9.20 -6.23 -4.20
CA LEU A 3 -8.72 -6.81 -2.95
C LEU A 3 -8.29 -8.25 -3.22
N ARG A 4 -7.00 -8.52 -3.12
CA ARG A 4 -6.44 -9.85 -3.29
C ARG A 4 -6.20 -10.46 -1.93
N TYR A 5 -7.13 -11.26 -1.49
CA TYR A 5 -7.03 -12.04 -0.26
C TYR A 5 -6.83 -13.53 -0.54
N ASP A 6 -6.62 -13.92 -1.81
CA ASP A 6 -6.47 -15.32 -2.19
C ASP A 6 -4.99 -15.73 -2.16
N PRO A 7 -4.60 -16.61 -1.22
CA PRO A 7 -3.24 -17.12 -1.11
C PRO A 7 -2.84 -18.02 -2.28
N THR A 8 -3.78 -18.50 -3.09
CA THR A 8 -3.47 -19.40 -4.20
C THR A 8 -2.98 -18.67 -5.45
N SER A 9 -3.21 -17.38 -5.57
CA SER A 9 -2.87 -16.58 -6.75
C SER A 9 -1.47 -15.96 -6.72
N SER A 10 -0.79 -15.97 -5.58
CA SER A 10 0.55 -15.40 -5.43
C SER A 10 1.55 -16.44 -4.92
N GLN A 11 2.20 -17.15 -5.84
CA GLN A 11 3.45 -17.83 -5.52
C GLN A 11 4.62 -16.82 -5.53
N GLY A 12 4.47 -15.71 -4.82
CA GLY A 12 5.54 -14.79 -4.56
C GLY A 12 6.33 -15.27 -3.34
N ARG A 13 7.26 -16.19 -3.53
CA ARG A 13 8.36 -16.35 -2.58
C ARG A 13 9.35 -15.25 -2.91
N GLY A 14 9.42 -14.22 -2.06
CA GLY A 14 10.41 -13.17 -2.17
C GLY A 14 11.80 -13.75 -2.29
N GLY A 15 12.54 -13.32 -3.30
CA GLY A 15 13.94 -13.63 -3.40
C GLY A 15 14.67 -13.03 -2.22
N GLN A 16 15.57 -13.84 -1.63
CA GLN A 16 16.47 -13.53 -0.53
C GLN A 16 15.79 -13.17 0.81
N ASP A 17 15.47 -14.22 1.57
CA ASP A 17 15.43 -14.33 3.05
C ASP A 17 14.64 -13.28 3.87
N LEU A 18 13.82 -12.48 3.23
CA LEU A 18 12.65 -11.91 3.88
C LEU A 18 11.57 -13.00 3.86
N SER A 19 11.69 -13.98 4.75
CA SER A 19 10.62 -14.94 4.99
C SER A 19 9.44 -14.15 5.59
N ILE A 20 8.63 -13.57 4.70
CA ILE A 20 7.38 -12.92 5.09
C ILE A 20 6.54 -14.01 5.73
N ARG A 21 6.51 -14.00 7.05
CA ARG A 21 5.84 -15.02 7.82
C ARG A 21 4.34 -14.80 7.75
N SER A 22 3.65 -15.77 7.21
CA SER A 22 2.20 -15.86 7.38
C SER A 22 1.91 -16.15 8.85
N ILE A 23 1.12 -15.29 9.51
CA ILE A 23 0.62 -15.52 10.87
C ILE A 23 -0.87 -15.79 10.76
N THR A 24 -1.30 -16.93 11.32
CA THR A 24 -2.72 -17.26 11.38
C THR A 24 -3.41 -16.50 12.52
N PRO A 25 -4.75 -16.29 12.46
CA PRO A 25 -5.50 -15.72 13.58
C PRO A 25 -5.32 -16.51 14.87
N ASP A 26 -5.23 -17.84 14.81
CA ASP A 26 -5.03 -18.70 15.98
C ASP A 26 -3.66 -18.50 16.60
N GLU A 27 -2.59 -18.43 15.80
CA GLU A 27 -1.25 -18.10 16.28
C GLU A 27 -1.23 -16.72 16.95
N LEU A 28 -1.88 -15.71 16.35
CA LEU A 28 -1.94 -14.38 16.93
C LEU A 28 -2.75 -14.36 18.23
N SER A 29 -3.87 -15.08 18.28
CA SER A 29 -4.68 -15.22 19.51
C SER A 29 -3.91 -15.90 20.62
N HIS A 30 -3.15 -16.95 20.30
CA HIS A 30 -2.29 -17.63 21.28
C HIS A 30 -1.16 -16.71 21.76
N LEU A 31 -0.48 -16.00 20.88
CA LEU A 31 0.52 -15.00 21.23
C LEU A 31 -0.07 -13.94 22.19
N ARG A 32 -1.27 -13.44 21.92
CA ARG A 32 -1.95 -12.46 22.79
C ARG A 32 -2.26 -12.99 24.17
N GLN A 33 -2.74 -14.23 24.27
CA GLN A 33 -2.98 -14.88 25.58
C GLN A 33 -1.69 -15.01 26.40
N VAL A 34 -0.60 -15.43 25.77
CA VAL A 34 0.71 -15.56 26.44
C VAL A 34 1.23 -14.21 26.92
N PHE A 35 1.06 -13.14 26.12
CA PHE A 35 1.56 -11.80 26.46
C PHE A 35 0.62 -10.99 27.37
N SER A 36 -0.68 -11.30 27.43
CA SER A 36 -1.57 -10.67 28.41
C SER A 36 -1.24 -11.07 29.87
N ILE A 37 -0.52 -12.17 30.04
CA ILE A 37 -0.10 -12.69 31.34
C ILE A 37 1.21 -12.02 31.83
N ASP A 38 2.05 -11.50 30.92
CA ASP A 38 3.32 -10.89 31.30
C ASP A 38 3.58 -9.58 30.52
N SER A 39 3.13 -8.46 31.08
CA SER A 39 3.33 -7.12 30.54
C SER A 39 4.81 -6.72 30.39
N ASN A 40 5.74 -7.45 31.03
CA ASN A 40 7.18 -7.19 30.96
C ASN A 40 7.80 -7.70 29.65
N ASN A 41 7.10 -8.54 28.89
CA ASN A 41 7.58 -9.13 27.64
C ASN A 41 7.12 -8.41 26.37
N VAL A 42 6.42 -7.27 26.47
CA VAL A 42 6.04 -6.46 25.31
C VAL A 42 7.30 -5.87 24.66
N PRO A 43 7.53 -6.08 23.36
CA PRO A 43 8.69 -5.53 22.68
C PRO A 43 8.75 -4.01 22.78
N THR A 44 9.91 -3.51 23.15
CA THR A 44 10.17 -2.07 23.25
C THR A 44 10.56 -1.49 21.88
N SER A 45 10.44 -0.16 21.74
CA SER A 45 10.92 0.56 20.55
C SER A 45 12.43 0.37 20.33
N GLN A 46 13.21 0.22 21.41
CA GLN A 46 14.65 -0.06 21.34
C GLN A 46 14.93 -1.46 20.73
N LYS A 47 14.13 -2.47 21.09
CA LYS A 47 14.27 -3.81 20.50
C LYS A 47 13.90 -3.78 19.01
N LEU A 48 12.83 -3.09 18.64
CA LEU A 48 12.47 -2.89 17.22
C LEU A 48 13.59 -2.16 16.47
N GLU A 49 14.10 -1.04 17.01
CA GLU A 49 15.20 -0.30 16.42
C GLU A 49 16.42 -1.20 16.17
N SER A 50 16.82 -1.99 17.18
CA SER A 50 17.99 -2.86 17.06
C SER A 50 17.85 -3.91 15.95
N GLU A 51 16.64 -4.46 15.76
CA GLU A 51 16.39 -5.45 14.70
C GLU A 51 16.29 -4.80 13.31
N ILE A 52 15.68 -3.62 13.22
CA ILE A 52 15.65 -2.86 11.94
C ILE A 52 17.09 -2.52 11.52
N ARG A 53 17.94 -2.05 12.44
CA ARG A 53 19.36 -1.75 12.20
C ARG A 53 20.12 -2.99 11.75
N ARG A 54 19.88 -4.14 12.37
CA ARG A 54 20.51 -5.41 11.99
C ARG A 54 20.18 -5.80 10.55
N ILE A 55 18.89 -5.67 10.13
CA ILE A 55 18.48 -5.95 8.76
C ILE A 55 19.15 -4.99 7.78
N ILE A 56 19.13 -3.69 8.08
CA ILE A 56 19.78 -2.65 7.27
C ILE A 56 21.27 -2.96 7.10
N LYS A 57 21.96 -3.24 8.23
CA LYS A 57 23.39 -3.54 8.24
C LYS A 57 23.73 -4.74 7.37
N ASN A 58 23.05 -5.86 7.57
CA ASN A 58 23.28 -7.07 6.79
C ASN A 58 23.07 -6.81 5.28
N SER A 59 21.97 -6.15 4.92
CA SER A 59 21.65 -5.87 3.50
C SER A 59 22.71 -4.99 2.81
N ILE A 60 23.23 -3.97 3.50
CA ILE A 60 24.24 -3.08 2.94
C ILE A 60 25.60 -3.81 2.84
N GLU A 61 26.03 -4.53 3.90
CA GLU A 61 27.30 -5.27 3.93
C GLU A 61 27.32 -6.38 2.88
N GLU A 62 26.24 -7.15 2.73
CA GLU A 62 26.10 -8.20 1.71
C GLU A 62 26.14 -7.63 0.30
N SER A 63 25.50 -6.47 0.08
CA SER A 63 25.48 -5.82 -1.23
C SER A 63 26.84 -5.29 -1.65
N LYS A 64 27.73 -4.99 -0.70
CA LYS A 64 29.04 -4.34 -0.91
C LYS A 64 28.96 -3.00 -1.64
N ARG A 65 27.80 -2.32 -1.55
CA ARG A 65 27.55 -1.05 -2.24
C ARG A 65 28.05 0.14 -1.43
N LYS A 66 28.61 1.11 -2.11
CA LYS A 66 28.99 2.43 -1.55
C LYS A 66 27.89 3.46 -1.73
N ARG A 67 26.95 3.20 -2.65
CA ARG A 67 25.80 4.05 -2.97
C ARG A 67 24.52 3.21 -2.94
N ILE A 68 23.49 3.72 -2.27
CA ILE A 68 22.18 3.08 -2.13
C ILE A 68 21.06 4.09 -2.39
N ALA A 69 19.86 3.59 -2.67
CA ALA A 69 18.66 4.42 -2.76
C ALA A 69 17.74 4.22 -1.55
N VAL A 70 16.97 5.25 -1.22
CA VAL A 70 15.89 5.22 -0.22
C VAL A 70 14.65 5.85 -0.82
N ALA A 71 13.52 5.16 -0.83
CA ALA A 71 12.23 5.75 -1.14
C ALA A 71 11.80 6.61 0.05
N LEU A 72 12.00 7.93 -0.05
CA LEU A 72 11.80 8.87 1.06
C LEU A 72 10.55 9.72 0.84
N SER A 73 9.63 9.66 1.78
CA SER A 73 8.49 10.56 1.92
C SER A 73 8.62 11.37 3.20
N SER A 74 7.71 12.29 3.46
CA SER A 74 7.64 13.00 4.76
C SER A 74 7.08 12.13 5.90
N GLY A 75 6.70 10.86 5.63
CA GLY A 75 6.09 9.95 6.60
C GLY A 75 7.08 9.27 7.55
N VAL A 76 6.55 8.77 8.67
CA VAL A 76 7.32 8.12 9.74
C VAL A 76 8.16 6.94 9.23
N ASP A 77 7.57 6.04 8.43
CA ASP A 77 8.19 4.75 8.05
C ASP A 77 9.48 4.96 7.27
N SER A 78 9.42 5.74 6.19
CA SER A 78 10.58 6.02 5.34
C SER A 78 11.67 6.78 6.10
N ASN A 79 11.28 7.70 7.01
CA ASN A 79 12.22 8.47 7.81
C ASN A 79 12.87 7.64 8.92
N VAL A 80 12.17 6.68 9.52
CA VAL A 80 12.79 5.70 10.43
C VAL A 80 13.89 4.95 9.69
N ILE A 81 13.59 4.38 8.52
CA ILE A 81 14.56 3.62 7.72
C ILE A 81 15.74 4.50 7.34
N PHE A 82 15.49 5.69 6.77
CA PHE A 82 16.55 6.62 6.36
C PHE A 82 17.45 7.05 7.52
N SER A 83 16.86 7.42 8.67
CA SER A 83 17.63 7.84 9.84
C SER A 83 18.52 6.74 10.39
N LEU A 84 18.03 5.50 10.42
CA LEU A 84 18.78 4.35 10.90
C LEU A 84 19.91 3.93 9.93
N ILE A 85 19.69 4.05 8.62
CA ILE A 85 20.74 3.87 7.61
C ILE A 85 21.87 4.88 7.84
N ARG A 86 21.53 6.16 7.97
CA ARG A 86 22.53 7.22 8.17
C ARG A 86 23.28 7.07 9.49
N LYS A 87 22.62 6.59 10.54
CA LYS A 87 23.22 6.30 11.84
C LYS A 87 24.24 5.15 11.76
N GLU A 88 23.91 4.06 11.04
CA GLU A 88 24.79 2.89 10.89
C GLU A 88 25.93 3.14 9.90
N PHE A 89 25.68 3.89 8.84
CA PHE A 89 26.59 4.13 7.73
C PHE A 89 26.72 5.65 7.45
N PRO A 90 27.46 6.39 8.31
CA PRO A 90 27.53 7.87 8.18
C PRO A 90 28.10 8.36 6.85
N SER A 91 28.97 7.58 6.19
CA SER A 91 29.67 7.95 4.96
C SER A 91 29.14 7.29 3.68
N ILE A 92 28.06 6.47 3.77
CA ILE A 92 27.48 5.87 2.57
C ILE A 92 26.76 6.94 1.73
N GLU A 93 26.90 6.87 0.43
CA GLU A 93 26.15 7.74 -0.48
C GLU A 93 24.69 7.29 -0.56
N ILE A 94 23.75 8.22 -0.36
CA ILE A 94 22.31 7.92 -0.35
C ILE A 94 21.60 8.82 -1.36
N ASP A 95 20.88 8.18 -2.28
CA ASP A 95 19.89 8.81 -3.16
C ASP A 95 18.51 8.69 -2.51
N CYS A 96 18.00 9.77 -1.95
CA CYS A 96 16.63 9.84 -1.46
C CYS A 96 15.68 10.17 -2.62
N ILE A 97 14.75 9.28 -2.92
CA ILE A 97 13.83 9.42 -4.06
C ILE A 97 12.41 9.64 -3.55
N ASN A 98 11.81 10.74 -3.99
CA ASN A 98 10.42 11.11 -3.68
C ASN A 98 9.60 11.18 -4.97
N VAL A 99 8.33 10.77 -4.92
CA VAL A 99 7.38 10.86 -6.05
C VAL A 99 6.22 11.75 -5.64
N THR A 100 5.94 12.76 -6.44
CA THR A 100 4.83 13.69 -6.26
C THR A 100 3.90 13.68 -7.46
N PHE A 101 2.61 13.92 -7.22
CA PHE A 101 1.57 13.95 -8.25
C PHE A 101 0.87 15.31 -8.34
N ASP A 102 0.95 16.09 -7.28
CA ASP A 102 0.36 17.42 -7.15
C ASP A 102 1.40 18.38 -6.60
N GLU A 103 1.15 19.69 -6.68
CA GLU A 103 1.97 20.71 -6.03
C GLU A 103 1.82 20.57 -4.51
N ASP A 104 2.65 19.75 -3.89
CA ASP A 104 2.58 19.44 -2.46
C ASP A 104 3.85 19.93 -1.72
N SER A 105 3.66 20.39 -0.50
CA SER A 105 4.74 20.69 0.45
C SER A 105 5.52 19.44 0.91
N GLU A 106 5.04 18.25 0.62
CA GLU A 106 5.67 16.99 1.03
C GLU A 106 7.09 16.83 0.49
N ALA A 107 7.30 17.12 -0.80
CA ALA A 107 8.64 17.04 -1.41
C ALA A 107 9.62 18.02 -0.74
N THR A 108 9.17 19.24 -0.41
CA THR A 108 9.99 20.25 0.27
C THR A 108 10.47 19.75 1.63
N ARG A 109 9.60 19.11 2.42
CA ARG A 109 9.97 18.54 3.72
C ARG A 109 10.92 17.35 3.57
N SER A 110 10.60 16.43 2.66
CA SER A 110 11.45 15.27 2.39
C SER A 110 12.85 15.68 1.94
N ARG A 111 12.95 16.73 1.11
CA ARG A 111 14.21 17.35 0.68
C ARG A 111 14.99 17.89 1.86
N ALA A 112 14.36 18.71 2.71
CA ALA A 112 15.01 19.28 3.88
C ALA A 112 15.59 18.20 4.83
N ILE A 113 14.83 17.10 5.04
CA ILE A 113 15.31 15.96 5.85
C ILE A 113 16.49 15.29 5.17
N ALA A 114 16.42 14.99 3.88
CA ALA A 114 17.50 14.34 3.14
C ALA A 114 18.80 15.15 3.18
N GLU A 115 18.70 16.44 2.83
CA GLU A 115 19.85 17.36 2.77
C GLU A 115 20.47 17.60 4.15
N SER A 116 19.65 17.72 5.22
CA SER A 116 20.14 17.87 6.61
C SER A 116 20.99 16.69 7.08
N LYS A 117 20.82 15.51 6.47
CA LYS A 117 21.57 14.29 6.75
C LYS A 117 22.60 13.96 5.66
N GLY A 118 22.90 14.90 4.76
CA GLY A 118 23.93 14.76 3.71
C GLY A 118 23.59 13.70 2.66
N ALA A 119 22.32 13.56 2.29
CA ALA A 119 21.84 12.70 1.21
C ALA A 119 21.49 13.54 -0.02
N GLU A 120 21.64 12.96 -1.22
CA GLU A 120 21.16 13.55 -2.47
C GLU A 120 19.65 13.34 -2.58
N PHE A 121 18.89 14.37 -2.95
CA PHE A 121 17.44 14.29 -3.07
C PHE A 121 16.98 14.40 -4.52
N HIS A 122 16.16 13.43 -4.93
CA HIS A 122 15.57 13.35 -6.26
C HIS A 122 14.05 13.40 -6.17
N GLU A 123 13.47 14.47 -6.66
CA GLU A 123 12.03 14.59 -6.84
C GLU A 123 11.63 14.10 -8.22
N ILE A 124 10.58 13.28 -8.28
CA ILE A 124 9.94 12.84 -9.51
C ILE A 124 8.52 13.36 -9.49
N HIS A 125 8.28 14.42 -10.25
CA HIS A 125 6.93 14.92 -10.46
C HIS A 125 6.24 14.15 -11.60
N VAL A 126 5.03 13.63 -11.37
CA VAL A 126 4.27 12.82 -12.32
C VAL A 126 2.92 13.48 -12.59
N ASP A 127 2.86 14.28 -13.66
CA ASP A 127 1.65 15.01 -14.05
C ASP A 127 0.50 14.07 -14.48
N ASN A 128 0.82 13.03 -15.23
CA ASN A 128 -0.13 12.07 -15.75
C ASN A 128 0.36 10.63 -15.56
N PRO A 129 -0.02 9.95 -14.45
CA PRO A 129 0.36 8.57 -14.22
C PRO A 129 -0.34 7.57 -15.15
N LEU A 130 -1.44 7.96 -15.81
CA LEU A 130 -2.22 7.05 -16.64
C LEU A 130 -1.51 6.74 -17.96
N LYS A 131 -0.71 7.68 -18.50
CA LYS A 131 0.05 7.49 -19.75
C LYS A 131 1.01 6.30 -19.70
N ASP A 132 1.51 5.95 -18.50
CA ASP A 132 2.46 4.85 -18.30
C ASP A 132 1.78 3.50 -18.06
N LEU A 133 0.43 3.45 -17.98
CA LEU A 133 -0.30 2.22 -17.69
C LEU A 133 0.06 1.05 -18.61
N PRO A 134 0.14 1.18 -19.95
CA PRO A 134 0.50 0.06 -20.81
C PRO A 134 1.89 -0.52 -20.47
N ALA A 135 2.87 0.34 -20.22
CA ALA A 135 4.21 -0.09 -19.80
C ALA A 135 4.19 -0.77 -18.42
N ILE A 136 3.54 -0.16 -17.43
CA ILE A 136 3.42 -0.70 -16.07
C ILE A 136 2.72 -2.05 -16.08
N LEU A 137 1.56 -2.16 -16.76
CA LEU A 137 0.78 -3.39 -16.80
C LEU A 137 1.51 -4.51 -17.55
N SER A 138 2.33 -4.18 -18.55
CA SER A 138 3.17 -5.16 -19.25
C SER A 138 4.21 -5.81 -18.32
N ILE A 139 4.66 -5.10 -17.28
CA ILE A 139 5.61 -5.59 -16.28
C ILE A 139 4.89 -6.41 -15.22
N ILE A 140 3.88 -5.82 -14.57
CA ILE A 140 3.20 -6.45 -13.44
C ILE A 140 2.20 -7.53 -13.86
N LYS A 141 1.73 -7.51 -15.13
CA LYS A 141 0.76 -8.44 -15.76
C LYS A 141 -0.59 -8.50 -15.05
N GLU A 142 -1.01 -7.40 -14.48
CA GLU A 142 -2.21 -7.29 -13.66
C GLU A 142 -2.93 -5.97 -13.90
N PRO A 143 -4.29 -5.93 -13.95
CA PRO A 143 -5.04 -4.71 -14.17
C PRO A 143 -5.05 -3.85 -12.90
N ARG A 144 -4.05 -2.99 -12.76
CA ARG A 144 -3.87 -2.13 -11.60
C ARG A 144 -3.40 -0.74 -12.01
N TRP A 145 -4.15 0.30 -11.68
CA TRP A 145 -3.84 1.67 -12.07
C TRP A 145 -2.89 2.41 -11.10
N ASN A 146 -2.91 2.07 -9.81
CA ASN A 146 -2.20 2.79 -8.75
C ASN A 146 -0.84 2.19 -8.41
N VAL A 147 0.04 2.05 -9.38
CA VAL A 147 1.37 1.44 -9.22
C VAL A 147 2.44 2.54 -9.15
N TYR A 148 2.38 3.36 -8.10
CA TYR A 148 3.26 4.52 -7.92
C TYR A 148 4.73 4.12 -7.69
N GLN A 149 4.95 2.92 -7.21
CA GLN A 149 6.27 2.33 -6.99
C GLN A 149 7.10 2.25 -8.27
N TYR A 150 6.47 2.13 -9.42
CA TYR A 150 7.14 2.12 -10.72
C TYR A 150 8.11 3.29 -10.88
N TYR A 151 7.72 4.49 -10.48
CA TYR A 151 8.50 5.70 -10.70
C TYR A 151 9.77 5.75 -9.85
N PHE A 152 9.68 5.52 -8.55
CA PHE A 152 10.85 5.54 -7.69
C PHE A 152 11.76 4.33 -7.92
N ILE A 153 11.21 3.15 -8.24
CA ILE A 153 11.99 1.94 -8.57
C ILE A 153 12.78 2.16 -9.87
N LYS A 154 12.11 2.71 -10.90
CA LYS A 154 12.74 3.06 -12.17
C LYS A 154 13.87 4.07 -11.97
N LYS A 155 13.67 5.12 -11.17
CA LYS A 155 14.71 6.11 -10.86
C LYS A 155 15.85 5.48 -10.07
N ALA A 156 15.56 4.69 -9.05
CA ALA A 156 16.58 4.04 -8.23
C ALA A 156 17.50 3.15 -9.07
N SER A 157 16.96 2.40 -10.03
CA SER A 157 17.73 1.50 -10.87
C SER A 157 18.79 2.21 -11.75
N SER A 158 18.65 3.51 -11.96
CA SER A 158 19.65 4.32 -12.69
C SER A 158 20.80 4.81 -11.79
N ALA A 159 20.62 4.80 -10.47
CA ALA A 159 21.60 5.34 -9.52
C ALA A 159 22.21 4.25 -8.63
N SER A 160 21.45 3.22 -8.28
CA SER A 160 21.88 2.14 -7.39
C SER A 160 21.24 0.81 -7.78
N ASN A 161 21.81 -0.30 -7.31
CA ASN A 161 21.19 -1.63 -7.42
C ASN A 161 20.50 -2.07 -6.11
N LEU A 162 20.47 -1.20 -5.10
CA LEU A 162 19.88 -1.47 -3.80
C LEU A 162 19.01 -0.29 -3.37
N ILE A 163 17.74 -0.57 -3.06
CA ILE A 163 16.81 0.43 -2.53
C ILE A 163 16.18 -0.05 -1.23
N PHE A 164 16.04 0.87 -0.28
CA PHE A 164 15.29 0.67 0.94
C PHE A 164 13.92 1.36 0.89
N THR A 165 12.89 0.68 1.39
CA THR A 165 11.52 1.20 1.47
C THR A 165 10.96 1.09 2.89
N GLY A 166 9.92 1.90 3.19
CA GLY A 166 9.20 1.85 4.46
C GLY A 166 7.97 0.92 4.44
N ASP A 167 7.88 0.00 3.49
CA ASP A 167 6.72 -0.89 3.34
C ASP A 167 6.48 -1.73 4.60
N GLY A 168 5.22 -1.92 4.95
CA GLY A 168 4.78 -2.66 6.14
C GLY A 168 4.56 -1.80 7.38
N GLY A 169 4.98 -0.53 7.38
CA GLY A 169 4.81 0.35 8.52
C GLY A 169 3.33 0.63 8.85
N ASP A 170 2.51 0.82 7.84
CA ASP A 170 1.09 1.08 8.02
C ASP A 170 0.33 -0.14 8.55
N GLU A 171 0.58 -1.31 7.99
CA GLU A 171 -0.12 -2.55 8.32
C GLU A 171 0.31 -3.14 9.67
N LEU A 172 1.60 -3.10 9.97
CA LEU A 172 2.14 -3.71 11.19
C LEU A 172 2.03 -2.79 12.42
N PHE A 173 2.04 -1.47 12.20
CA PHE A 173 2.10 -0.47 13.28
C PHE A 173 0.92 0.50 13.29
N ALA A 174 -0.17 0.16 12.61
CA ALA A 174 -1.44 0.90 12.59
C ALA A 174 -1.35 2.32 12.02
N GLY A 175 -0.86 2.46 10.77
CA GLY A 175 -0.70 3.77 10.13
C GLY A 175 -1.92 4.31 9.40
N TYR A 176 -2.89 3.48 9.02
CA TYR A 176 -4.11 3.94 8.34
C TYR A 176 -5.16 4.46 9.33
N THR A 177 -4.79 5.45 10.14
CA THR A 177 -5.58 5.94 11.28
C THR A 177 -6.99 6.36 10.89
N PHE A 178 -7.18 7.00 9.73
CA PHE A 178 -8.50 7.40 9.23
C PHE A 178 -9.45 6.22 8.99
N ARG A 179 -8.92 5.05 8.53
CA ARG A 179 -9.71 3.84 8.33
C ARG A 179 -10.00 3.14 9.64
N TYR A 180 -9.01 3.07 10.53
CA TYR A 180 -9.14 2.39 11.81
C TYR A 180 -10.13 3.12 12.71
N LYS A 181 -10.05 4.46 12.77
CA LYS A 181 -11.04 5.26 13.51
C LYS A 181 -12.45 4.98 13.00
N LYS A 182 -12.66 5.09 11.69
CA LYS A 182 -13.97 4.81 11.08
C LYS A 182 -14.46 3.39 11.34
N PHE A 183 -13.59 2.39 11.25
CA PHE A 183 -13.95 1.01 11.54
C PHE A 183 -14.37 0.83 12.99
N LEU A 184 -13.60 1.35 13.93
CA LEU A 184 -13.87 1.22 15.38
C LEU A 184 -15.10 2.02 15.85
N GLU A 185 -15.46 3.10 15.15
CA GLU A 185 -16.71 3.84 15.39
C GLU A 185 -17.94 3.06 14.92
N MET A 186 -17.81 2.23 13.88
CA MET A 186 -18.93 1.48 13.27
C MET A 186 -19.03 0.04 13.76
N ALA A 187 -17.92 -0.61 14.09
CA ALA A 187 -17.85 -2.02 14.49
C ALA A 187 -17.52 -2.14 15.99
N SER A 188 -18.16 -3.14 16.63
CA SER A 188 -17.88 -3.51 18.02
C SER A 188 -17.50 -4.99 18.12
N THR A 189 -17.12 -5.43 19.33
CA THR A 189 -16.90 -6.85 19.63
C THR A 189 -18.18 -7.69 19.47
N HIS A 190 -19.36 -7.07 19.54
CA HIS A 190 -20.66 -7.72 19.39
C HIS A 190 -21.18 -7.72 17.95
N SER A 191 -20.53 -6.97 17.03
CA SER A 191 -20.90 -7.00 15.61
C SER A 191 -20.68 -8.39 15.03
N SER A 192 -21.61 -8.84 14.18
CA SER A 192 -21.48 -10.11 13.47
C SER A 192 -20.27 -10.10 12.54
N ILE A 193 -19.77 -11.29 12.17
CA ILE A 193 -18.63 -11.44 11.26
C ILE A 193 -18.92 -10.74 9.94
N GLU A 194 -20.09 -10.96 9.35
CA GLU A 194 -20.51 -10.32 8.10
C GLU A 194 -20.57 -8.79 8.22
N GLU A 195 -21.09 -8.28 9.34
CA GLU A 195 -21.13 -6.84 9.60
C GLU A 195 -19.73 -6.24 9.67
N LYS A 196 -18.81 -6.87 10.40
CA LYS A 196 -17.39 -6.43 10.45
C LYS A 196 -16.74 -6.43 9.08
N ILE A 197 -16.95 -7.47 8.28
CA ILE A 197 -16.42 -7.56 6.91
C ILE A 197 -16.99 -6.43 6.05
N ARG A 198 -18.30 -6.19 6.11
CA ARG A 198 -18.94 -5.11 5.36
C ARG A 198 -18.38 -3.75 5.74
N ILE A 199 -18.23 -3.46 7.03
CA ILE A 199 -17.66 -2.21 7.53
C ILE A 199 -16.20 -2.07 7.07
N TYR A 200 -15.40 -3.14 7.17
CA TYR A 200 -14.02 -3.16 6.69
C TYR A 200 -13.92 -2.78 5.20
N LEU A 201 -14.76 -3.37 4.36
CA LEU A 201 -14.80 -3.05 2.93
C LEU A 201 -15.23 -1.59 2.69
N GLN A 202 -16.22 -1.09 3.43
CA GLN A 202 -16.68 0.31 3.34
C GLN A 202 -15.60 1.32 3.75
N CYS A 203 -14.68 0.94 4.64
CA CYS A 203 -13.56 1.78 5.03
C CYS A 203 -12.49 1.91 3.90
N HIS A 204 -12.54 1.05 2.86
CA HIS A 204 -11.67 1.11 1.70
C HIS A 204 -12.28 1.98 0.59
N GLU A 205 -12.34 3.27 0.81
CA GLU A 205 -13.05 4.23 -0.06
C GLU A 205 -12.62 4.22 -1.53
N ARG A 206 -11.39 3.80 -1.84
CA ARG A 206 -10.88 3.71 -3.21
C ARG A 206 -11.19 2.37 -3.90
N ASP A 207 -11.66 1.39 -3.15
CA ASP A 207 -11.80 0.02 -3.64
C ASP A 207 -13.26 -0.48 -3.63
N TRP A 208 -14.16 0.23 -2.98
CA TRP A 208 -15.54 -0.18 -2.78
C TRP A 208 -16.53 0.86 -3.29
N VAL A 209 -17.58 0.42 -3.97
CA VAL A 209 -18.77 1.21 -4.35
C VAL A 209 -20.04 0.48 -3.93
N PRO A 210 -21.09 1.19 -3.48
CA PRO A 210 -22.31 0.57 -2.96
C PRO A 210 -23.05 -0.28 -4.00
N ASP A 211 -23.02 0.12 -5.25
CA ASP A 211 -23.66 -0.51 -6.41
C ASP A 211 -22.74 -1.42 -7.24
N GLN A 212 -21.73 -2.02 -6.59
CA GLN A 212 -20.77 -2.88 -7.29
C GLN A 212 -21.40 -4.11 -7.95
N VAL A 213 -22.56 -4.58 -7.46
CA VAL A 213 -23.27 -5.69 -8.07
C VAL A 213 -23.77 -5.32 -9.46
N ASP A 214 -24.28 -4.10 -9.62
CA ASP A 214 -24.85 -3.59 -10.89
C ASP A 214 -23.77 -3.47 -11.98
N MET A 215 -22.51 -3.34 -11.58
CA MET A 215 -21.36 -3.35 -12.49
C MET A 215 -21.27 -4.64 -13.31
N PHE A 216 -21.86 -5.73 -12.82
CA PHE A 216 -21.85 -7.04 -13.47
C PHE A 216 -23.24 -7.48 -13.98
N GLU A 217 -24.26 -6.62 -13.88
CA GLU A 217 -25.58 -6.94 -14.35
C GLU A 217 -25.62 -7.10 -15.88
N GLY A 218 -26.28 -8.15 -16.36
CA GLY A 218 -26.36 -8.46 -17.80
C GLY A 218 -25.04 -8.89 -18.44
N THR A 219 -24.02 -9.21 -17.64
CA THR A 219 -22.69 -9.61 -18.12
C THR A 219 -22.47 -11.13 -18.00
N GLN A 220 -21.33 -11.59 -18.52
CA GLN A 220 -20.88 -12.98 -18.34
C GLN A 220 -20.22 -13.22 -16.98
N THR A 221 -19.93 -12.14 -16.24
CA THR A 221 -19.24 -12.21 -14.93
C THR A 221 -20.27 -12.35 -13.82
N HIS A 222 -20.20 -13.43 -13.08
CA HIS A 222 -21.07 -13.68 -11.94
C HIS A 222 -20.43 -13.19 -10.63
N PHE A 223 -20.67 -11.94 -10.28
CA PHE A 223 -20.20 -11.38 -9.01
C PHE A 223 -21.20 -11.63 -7.89
N LYS A 224 -20.69 -12.06 -6.73
CA LYS A 224 -21.47 -12.19 -5.48
C LYS A 224 -20.60 -11.73 -4.30
N TRP A 225 -21.18 -10.94 -3.43
CA TRP A 225 -20.54 -10.50 -2.18
C TRP A 225 -20.12 -11.67 -1.30
N ASP A 226 -20.89 -12.75 -1.24
CA ASP A 226 -20.56 -13.95 -0.46
C ASP A 226 -19.18 -14.54 -0.82
N SER A 227 -18.76 -14.40 -2.07
CA SER A 227 -17.43 -14.87 -2.48
C SER A 227 -16.31 -14.01 -1.86
N ILE A 228 -16.55 -12.72 -1.72
CA ILE A 228 -15.62 -11.79 -1.05
C ILE A 228 -15.64 -12.01 0.45
N TYR A 229 -16.83 -12.15 1.05
CA TYR A 229 -16.99 -12.37 2.48
C TYR A 229 -16.27 -13.63 2.95
N ARG A 230 -16.40 -14.73 2.24
CA ARG A 230 -15.68 -15.99 2.53
C ARG A 230 -14.14 -15.84 2.52
N LEU A 231 -13.59 -14.99 1.66
CA LEU A 231 -12.14 -14.72 1.65
C LEU A 231 -11.69 -13.95 2.88
N LEU A 232 -12.56 -13.13 3.44
CA LEU A 232 -12.28 -12.26 4.58
C LEU A 232 -12.65 -12.89 5.94
N GLU A 233 -13.53 -13.89 5.94
CA GLU A 233 -14.10 -14.52 7.14
C GLU A 233 -13.03 -14.89 8.16
N LYS A 234 -11.95 -15.53 7.73
CA LYS A 234 -10.84 -15.95 8.60
C LYS A 234 -10.18 -14.83 9.40
N TYR A 235 -10.28 -13.57 8.94
CA TYR A 235 -9.70 -12.41 9.64
C TYR A 235 -10.65 -11.83 10.69
N PHE A 236 -11.94 -12.11 10.59
CA PHE A 236 -12.98 -11.56 11.46
C PHE A 236 -13.70 -12.61 12.31
N ASP A 237 -13.60 -13.91 11.96
CA ASP A 237 -14.08 -15.05 12.74
C ASP A 237 -12.96 -15.57 13.65
N ASN A 238 -12.65 -14.80 14.69
CA ASN A 238 -11.63 -15.14 15.69
C ASN A 238 -11.82 -14.26 16.94
N SER A 239 -11.08 -14.57 18.01
CA SER A 239 -11.16 -13.91 19.30
C SER A 239 -10.32 -12.64 19.45
N LEU A 240 -9.72 -12.13 18.36
CA LEU A 240 -8.93 -10.90 18.38
C LEU A 240 -9.82 -9.68 18.58
N GLU A 241 -9.24 -8.63 19.16
CA GLU A 241 -9.88 -7.33 19.24
C GLU A 241 -10.14 -6.75 17.83
N PRO A 242 -11.21 -5.94 17.64
CA PRO A 242 -11.59 -5.43 16.31
C PRO A 242 -10.45 -4.77 15.52
N LEU A 243 -9.60 -3.98 16.17
CA LEU A 243 -8.46 -3.36 15.51
C LEU A 243 -7.41 -4.40 15.08
N GLU A 244 -7.17 -5.42 15.89
CA GLU A 244 -6.22 -6.49 15.55
C GLU A 244 -6.71 -7.33 14.37
N GLN A 245 -8.03 -7.56 14.27
CA GLN A 245 -8.65 -8.21 13.10
C GLN A 245 -8.39 -7.42 11.82
N VAL A 246 -8.54 -6.10 11.86
CA VAL A 246 -8.27 -5.21 10.71
C VAL A 246 -6.79 -5.18 10.35
N LEU A 247 -5.89 -5.04 11.34
CA LEU A 247 -4.45 -5.05 11.10
C LEU A 247 -3.99 -6.36 10.46
N LEU A 248 -4.54 -7.49 10.91
CA LEU A 248 -4.24 -8.79 10.34
C LEU A 248 -4.76 -8.92 8.91
N ALA A 249 -5.97 -8.42 8.62
CA ALA A 249 -6.53 -8.41 7.26
C ALA A 249 -5.72 -7.52 6.32
N ASP A 250 -5.27 -6.35 6.78
CA ASP A 250 -4.43 -5.44 5.99
C ASP A 250 -3.05 -6.05 5.70
N TYR A 251 -2.40 -6.63 6.71
CA TYR A 251 -1.10 -7.24 6.58
C TYR A 251 -1.14 -8.54 5.75
N HIS A 252 -1.84 -9.54 6.28
CA HIS A 252 -1.84 -10.89 5.70
C HIS A 252 -2.66 -10.97 4.41
N GLY A 253 -3.76 -10.23 4.31
CA GLY A 253 -4.58 -10.20 3.11
C GLY A 253 -4.00 -9.27 2.04
N LYS A 254 -4.02 -7.99 2.31
CA LYS A 254 -3.73 -6.96 1.31
C LYS A 254 -2.24 -6.83 1.00
N LEU A 255 -1.40 -6.62 2.02
CA LEU A 255 0.02 -6.35 1.80
C LEU A 255 0.72 -7.54 1.15
N MET A 256 0.55 -8.73 1.71
CA MET A 256 1.25 -9.94 1.23
C MET A 256 0.83 -10.40 -0.17
N TYR A 257 -0.45 -10.26 -0.51
CA TYR A 257 -0.96 -10.81 -1.77
C TYR A 257 -1.17 -9.79 -2.88
N ASP A 258 -1.11 -8.50 -2.57
CA ASP A 258 -1.32 -7.44 -3.54
C ASP A 258 -0.06 -6.59 -3.74
N PHE A 259 0.43 -5.97 -2.67
CA PHE A 259 1.46 -4.94 -2.75
C PHE A 259 2.86 -5.53 -2.97
N ILE A 260 3.24 -6.51 -2.14
CA ILE A 260 4.57 -7.14 -2.22
C ILE A 260 4.82 -7.82 -3.57
N PRO A 261 3.91 -8.67 -4.11
CA PRO A 261 4.12 -9.27 -5.41
C PRO A 261 4.25 -8.26 -6.56
N THR A 262 3.56 -7.13 -6.44
CA THR A 262 3.68 -6.03 -7.42
C THR A 262 5.08 -5.43 -7.37
N ASN A 263 5.60 -5.12 -6.17
CA ASN A 263 6.95 -4.58 -5.99
C ASN A 263 8.02 -5.56 -6.48
N GLU A 264 7.89 -6.85 -6.20
CA GLU A 264 8.83 -7.89 -6.65
C GLU A 264 8.94 -7.94 -8.19
N LYS A 265 7.81 -7.85 -8.89
CA LYS A 265 7.81 -7.80 -10.37
C LYS A 265 8.53 -6.57 -10.90
N LEU A 266 8.34 -5.42 -10.27
CA LEU A 266 9.05 -4.18 -10.63
C LEU A 266 10.53 -4.27 -10.32
N PHE A 267 10.93 -4.71 -9.13
CA PHE A 267 12.33 -4.90 -8.76
C PHE A 267 13.05 -5.85 -9.73
N LYS A 268 12.41 -6.97 -10.05
CA LYS A 268 12.94 -7.94 -11.03
C LYS A 268 13.12 -7.31 -12.41
N HIS A 269 12.11 -6.55 -12.88
CA HIS A 269 12.16 -5.91 -14.20
C HIS A 269 13.31 -4.91 -14.30
N PHE A 270 13.53 -4.11 -13.26
CA PHE A 270 14.58 -3.10 -13.23
C PHE A 270 15.94 -3.60 -12.72
N ASN A 271 16.07 -4.92 -12.46
CA ASN A 271 17.28 -5.53 -11.89
C ASN A 271 17.77 -4.82 -10.62
N LEU A 272 16.85 -4.52 -9.72
CA LEU A 272 17.05 -3.80 -8.48
C LEU A 272 16.77 -4.70 -7.29
N THR A 273 17.60 -4.65 -6.25
CA THR A 273 17.31 -5.29 -4.97
C THR A 273 16.51 -4.34 -4.09
N GLY A 274 15.27 -4.69 -3.77
CA GLY A 274 14.43 -3.96 -2.82
C GLY A 274 14.52 -4.55 -1.42
N VAL A 275 14.70 -3.71 -0.41
CA VAL A 275 14.71 -4.10 1.00
C VAL A 275 13.68 -3.28 1.76
N ALA A 276 12.73 -3.97 2.39
CA ALA A 276 11.74 -3.39 3.29
C ALA A 276 12.03 -3.87 4.72
N PRO A 277 12.85 -3.16 5.51
CA PRO A 277 13.29 -3.64 6.82
C PRO A 277 12.15 -3.90 7.80
N LEU A 278 11.02 -3.16 7.69
CA LEU A 278 9.85 -3.37 8.53
C LEU A 278 9.14 -4.70 8.25
N LEU A 279 9.39 -5.33 7.09
CA LEU A 279 8.87 -6.64 6.71
C LEU A 279 9.83 -7.79 7.00
N GLY A 280 10.94 -7.54 7.69
CA GLY A 280 11.81 -8.62 8.16
C GLY A 280 11.08 -9.55 9.14
N GLY A 281 11.27 -10.87 9.01
CA GLY A 281 10.52 -11.86 9.78
C GLY A 281 10.51 -11.61 11.29
N GLN A 282 11.64 -11.19 11.88
CA GLN A 282 11.70 -10.84 13.30
C GLN A 282 10.95 -9.55 13.65
N ILE A 283 10.88 -8.57 12.74
CA ILE A 283 10.08 -7.35 12.95
C ILE A 283 8.60 -7.69 12.94
N ILE A 284 8.17 -8.56 12.01
CA ILE A 284 6.80 -9.06 11.96
C ILE A 284 6.46 -9.74 13.28
N ASP A 285 7.28 -10.68 13.74
CA ASP A 285 7.09 -11.39 15.02
C ASP A 285 7.01 -10.42 16.21
N LEU A 286 7.89 -9.43 16.27
CA LEU A 286 7.88 -8.42 17.33
C LEU A 286 6.61 -7.54 17.23
N SER A 287 6.24 -7.10 16.03
CA SER A 287 5.05 -6.26 15.85
C SER A 287 3.78 -6.99 16.29
N MET A 288 3.67 -8.29 15.98
CA MET A 288 2.52 -9.09 16.38
C MET A 288 2.41 -9.27 17.90
N LYS A 289 3.52 -9.17 18.63
CA LYS A 289 3.54 -9.20 20.10
C LYS A 289 3.13 -7.87 20.74
N ILE A 290 3.14 -6.77 20.00
CA ILE A 290 2.73 -5.45 20.51
C ILE A 290 1.21 -5.35 20.45
N PRO A 291 0.50 -5.13 21.58
CA PRO A 291 -0.93 -4.90 21.61
C PRO A 291 -1.35 -3.72 20.71
N SER A 292 -2.55 -3.78 20.14
CA SER A 292 -3.08 -2.73 19.27
C SER A 292 -3.14 -1.36 19.95
N SER A 293 -3.44 -1.31 21.26
CA SER A 293 -3.44 -0.09 22.09
C SER A 293 -2.07 0.59 22.22
N LEU A 294 -0.96 -0.16 22.01
CA LEU A 294 0.39 0.40 21.97
C LEU A 294 0.88 0.71 20.55
N LYS A 295 0.06 0.44 19.54
CA LYS A 295 0.31 0.81 18.13
C LYS A 295 -0.51 2.03 17.74
N TYR A 296 -1.73 2.16 18.27
CA TYR A 296 -2.70 3.17 17.89
C TYR A 296 -3.40 3.76 19.12
N ASP A 297 -3.39 5.08 19.21
CA ASP A 297 -4.16 5.87 20.16
C ASP A 297 -5.45 6.33 19.48
N LEU A 298 -6.59 5.79 19.92
CA LEU A 298 -7.89 6.09 19.32
C LEU A 298 -8.34 7.54 19.60
N ASP A 299 -8.11 8.01 20.82
CA ASP A 299 -8.53 9.36 21.25
C ASP A 299 -7.76 10.44 20.51
N ALA A 300 -6.44 10.29 20.44
CA ALA A 300 -5.57 11.20 19.70
C ALA A 300 -5.56 10.93 18.18
N ASN A 301 -6.13 9.82 17.71
CA ASN A 301 -6.06 9.34 16.33
C ASN A 301 -4.61 9.23 15.80
N ILE A 302 -3.70 8.73 16.64
CA ILE A 302 -2.27 8.62 16.33
C ILE A 302 -1.87 7.15 16.21
N GLY A 303 -1.38 6.76 15.04
CA GLY A 303 -0.80 5.44 14.78
C GLY A 303 0.73 5.42 14.84
N LYS A 304 1.31 4.24 14.58
CA LYS A 304 2.78 4.05 14.50
C LYS A 304 3.52 4.46 15.77
N ILE A 305 2.90 4.33 16.94
CA ILE A 305 3.43 4.84 18.22
C ILE A 305 4.87 4.38 18.47
N GLN A 306 5.20 3.12 18.16
CA GLN A 306 6.56 2.60 18.38
C GLN A 306 7.58 3.18 17.38
N LEU A 307 7.19 3.33 16.11
CA LEU A 307 8.04 3.94 15.09
C LEU A 307 8.26 5.44 15.35
N ARG A 308 7.23 6.13 15.87
CA ARG A 308 7.33 7.54 16.30
C ARG A 308 8.32 7.72 17.45
N LYS A 309 8.40 6.76 18.38
CA LYS A 309 9.43 6.79 19.44
C LYS A 309 10.83 6.64 18.86
N ILE A 310 11.01 5.76 17.88
CA ILE A 310 12.30 5.57 17.20
C ILE A 310 12.71 6.84 16.45
N ILE A 311 11.80 7.42 15.64
CA ILE A 311 12.17 8.60 14.85
C ILE A 311 12.51 9.81 15.72
N LYS A 312 11.78 10.05 16.81
CA LYS A 312 12.06 11.14 17.74
C LYS A 312 13.45 11.04 18.40
N GLN A 313 13.97 9.82 18.59
CA GLN A 313 15.31 9.63 19.12
C GLN A 313 16.42 9.89 18.09
N ASN A 314 16.11 9.72 16.80
CA ASN A 314 17.09 9.81 15.70
C ASN A 314 16.98 11.15 14.92
N ILE A 315 15.79 11.75 14.89
CA ILE A 315 15.49 13.07 14.31
C ILE A 315 14.55 13.80 15.28
N PRO A 316 15.06 14.46 16.33
CA PRO A 316 14.24 15.15 17.35
C PRO A 316 13.31 16.21 16.77
N GLU A 317 13.75 16.89 15.71
CA GLU A 317 13.02 17.89 14.96
C GLU A 317 11.96 17.36 14.00
N PHE A 318 11.80 16.03 13.91
CA PHE A 318 10.81 15.41 13.03
C PHE A 318 9.39 15.73 13.48
N HIS A 319 8.64 16.39 12.61
CA HIS A 319 7.23 16.65 12.75
C HIS A 319 6.48 16.08 11.55
N GLU A 320 5.55 15.20 11.81
CA GLU A 320 4.59 14.75 10.81
C GLU A 320 3.38 15.67 10.85
N GLU A 321 2.91 16.11 9.68
CA GLU A 321 1.68 16.90 9.62
C GLU A 321 0.46 16.06 10.02
N ASP A 322 -0.46 16.68 10.76
CA ASP A 322 -1.76 16.12 11.05
C ASP A 322 -2.54 15.91 9.74
N GLY A 323 -3.09 14.69 9.59
CA GLY A 323 -3.95 14.36 8.45
C GLY A 323 -3.25 13.79 7.21
N LYS A 324 -1.96 13.44 7.27
CA LYS A 324 -1.31 12.71 6.16
C LYS A 324 -2.07 11.41 5.85
N ARG A 325 -2.52 11.29 4.60
CA ARG A 325 -3.29 10.13 4.10
C ARG A 325 -2.46 9.17 3.25
N GLY A 326 -1.20 8.90 3.62
CA GLY A 326 -0.31 8.02 2.84
C GLY A 326 0.08 8.64 1.49
N PHE A 327 0.24 7.84 0.44
CA PHE A 327 0.37 8.35 -0.94
C PHE A 327 -0.94 9.01 -1.37
N GLY A 328 -1.09 10.26 -1.03
CA GLY A 328 -2.31 11.07 -1.23
C GLY A 328 -2.35 11.68 -2.60
N MET A 329 -2.67 10.89 -3.65
CA MET A 329 -3.08 11.51 -4.92
C MET A 329 -4.47 12.11 -4.76
N ASP A 330 -4.65 13.36 -5.15
CA ASP A 330 -5.94 14.00 -5.33
C ASP A 330 -6.67 13.37 -6.53
N LEU A 331 -7.55 12.39 -6.26
CA LEU A 331 -8.29 11.71 -7.34
C LEU A 331 -9.27 12.62 -8.07
N PRO A 332 -10.05 13.49 -7.41
CA PRO A 332 -10.84 14.50 -8.11
C PRO A 332 -9.99 15.39 -9.01
N GLY A 333 -8.88 15.92 -8.54
CA GLY A 333 -7.97 16.73 -9.35
C GLY A 333 -7.35 15.96 -10.51
N LEU A 334 -6.91 14.72 -10.31
CA LEU A 334 -6.45 13.86 -11.41
C LEU A 334 -7.55 13.63 -12.44
N TRP A 335 -8.79 13.39 -11.99
CA TRP A 335 -9.94 13.20 -12.86
C TRP A 335 -10.19 14.40 -13.74
N ASP A 336 -10.21 15.60 -13.15
CA ASP A 336 -10.48 16.85 -13.85
C ASP A 336 -9.36 17.22 -14.84
N ARG A 337 -8.10 16.98 -14.49
CA ARG A 337 -6.95 17.30 -15.36
C ARG A 337 -6.81 16.36 -16.55
N VAL A 338 -6.82 15.06 -16.33
CA VAL A 338 -6.50 14.05 -17.35
C VAL A 338 -7.36 12.80 -17.30
N GLY A 339 -7.87 12.43 -16.14
CA GLY A 339 -8.52 11.14 -15.89
C GLY A 339 -9.78 10.96 -16.72
N LYS A 340 -10.65 11.97 -16.74
CA LYS A 340 -11.94 11.93 -17.45
C LYS A 340 -11.76 11.69 -18.94
N GLU A 341 -10.89 12.47 -19.58
CA GLU A 341 -10.62 12.34 -21.02
C GLU A 341 -9.98 10.99 -21.35
N THR A 342 -8.97 10.57 -20.58
CA THR A 342 -8.32 9.28 -20.78
C THR A 342 -9.27 8.11 -20.60
N VAL A 343 -10.13 8.14 -19.58
CA VAL A 343 -11.14 7.11 -19.33
C VAL A 343 -12.14 7.04 -20.48
N ILE A 344 -12.74 8.17 -20.87
CA ILE A 344 -13.77 8.21 -21.92
C ILE A 344 -13.19 7.75 -23.27
N SER A 345 -12.04 8.28 -23.67
CA SER A 345 -11.40 7.93 -24.96
C SER A 345 -11.07 6.43 -25.10
N ASN A 346 -10.72 5.78 -23.99
CA ASN A 346 -10.36 4.37 -24.00
C ASN A 346 -11.54 3.43 -23.73
N LEU A 347 -12.54 3.87 -22.93
CA LEU A 347 -13.65 3.00 -22.50
C LEU A 347 -14.91 3.12 -23.33
N ASP A 348 -15.17 4.22 -24.05
CA ASP A 348 -16.43 4.36 -24.82
C ASP A 348 -16.65 3.23 -25.83
N LYS A 349 -15.56 2.70 -26.40
CA LYS A 349 -15.53 1.54 -27.28
C LYS A 349 -14.67 0.42 -26.69
N GLY A 350 -14.72 0.26 -25.36
CA GLY A 350 -13.90 -0.69 -24.65
C GLY A 350 -14.30 -2.14 -24.90
N ARG A 351 -13.31 -2.99 -25.09
CA ARG A 351 -13.49 -4.45 -25.27
C ARG A 351 -14.16 -5.12 -24.09
N ILE A 352 -13.91 -4.61 -22.86
CA ILE A 352 -14.55 -5.15 -21.66
C ILE A 352 -16.07 -5.03 -21.68
N PHE A 353 -16.62 -4.08 -22.44
CA PHE A 353 -18.07 -3.95 -22.63
C PHE A 353 -18.57 -4.78 -23.83
N GLU A 354 -17.82 -4.80 -24.94
CA GLU A 354 -18.16 -5.60 -26.12
C GLU A 354 -18.21 -7.08 -25.78
N ASP A 355 -17.24 -7.56 -24.99
CA ASP A 355 -17.16 -8.95 -24.53
C ASP A 355 -17.99 -9.20 -23.25
N LYS A 356 -18.86 -8.26 -22.88
CA LYS A 356 -19.79 -8.37 -21.75
C LYS A 356 -19.13 -8.80 -20.42
N LEU A 357 -17.96 -8.26 -20.12
CA LEU A 357 -17.30 -8.48 -18.81
C LEU A 357 -17.83 -7.50 -17.77
N ILE A 358 -18.16 -6.28 -18.18
CA ILE A 358 -18.65 -5.19 -17.35
C ILE A 358 -19.87 -4.56 -18.01
N SER A 359 -20.85 -4.10 -17.21
CA SER A 359 -22.03 -3.38 -17.67
C SER A 359 -21.66 -1.98 -18.18
N LYS A 360 -21.95 -1.74 -19.47
CA LYS A 360 -21.76 -0.40 -20.07
C LYS A 360 -22.75 0.63 -19.52
N GLU A 361 -23.91 0.19 -19.09
CA GLU A 361 -24.92 1.04 -18.46
C GLU A 361 -24.43 1.53 -17.10
N TRP A 362 -23.89 0.61 -16.26
CA TRP A 362 -23.30 0.98 -14.98
C TRP A 362 -22.14 1.97 -15.16
N TYR A 363 -21.28 1.77 -16.16
CA TYR A 363 -20.19 2.70 -16.48
C TYR A 363 -20.73 4.12 -16.76
N ARG A 364 -21.75 4.26 -17.62
CA ARG A 364 -22.35 5.56 -17.95
C ARG A 364 -22.97 6.24 -16.74
N ASN A 365 -23.73 5.49 -15.95
CA ASN A 365 -24.36 5.97 -14.74
C ASN A 365 -23.30 6.43 -13.71
N SER A 366 -22.17 5.75 -13.63
CA SER A 366 -21.06 6.12 -12.74
C SER A 366 -20.41 7.44 -13.16
N ILE A 367 -20.24 7.70 -14.46
CA ILE A 367 -19.75 9.01 -14.94
C ILE A 367 -20.72 10.13 -14.53
N THR A 368 -22.02 9.89 -14.60
CA THR A 368 -23.05 10.86 -14.14
C THR A 368 -22.91 11.12 -12.64
N LYS A 369 -22.80 10.06 -11.82
CA LYS A 369 -22.62 10.17 -10.36
C LYS A 369 -21.38 10.98 -9.97
N ILE A 370 -20.26 10.81 -10.67
CA ILE A 370 -19.02 11.58 -10.44
C ILE A 370 -19.28 13.09 -10.62
N ASN A 371 -20.08 13.46 -11.61
CA ASN A 371 -20.37 14.86 -11.89
C ASN A 371 -21.38 15.49 -10.89
N GLU A 372 -22.30 14.69 -10.35
CA GLU A 372 -23.41 15.17 -9.52
C GLU A 372 -23.10 15.15 -8.01
N ASN A 373 -22.31 14.19 -7.53
CA ASN A 373 -22.04 14.01 -6.10
C ASN A 373 -20.54 13.96 -5.80
N ARG A 374 -20.00 15.10 -5.33
CA ARG A 374 -18.56 15.21 -4.99
C ARG A 374 -18.12 14.36 -3.81
N GLU A 375 -19.00 14.05 -2.86
CA GLU A 375 -18.64 13.24 -1.68
C GLU A 375 -18.37 11.79 -2.07
N GLU A 376 -19.11 11.26 -3.02
CA GLU A 376 -18.93 9.89 -3.52
C GLU A 376 -17.99 9.81 -4.73
N ALA A 377 -17.64 10.94 -5.35
CA ALA A 377 -16.85 10.99 -6.58
C ALA A 377 -15.55 10.17 -6.49
N THR A 378 -14.82 10.28 -5.39
CA THR A 378 -13.55 9.57 -5.18
C THR A 378 -13.68 8.05 -5.40
N ARG A 379 -14.76 7.42 -4.94
CA ARG A 379 -15.02 5.98 -5.11
C ARG A 379 -15.23 5.61 -6.57
N TYR A 380 -16.12 6.36 -7.23
CA TYR A 380 -16.43 6.11 -8.64
C TYR A 380 -15.26 6.46 -9.56
N ILE A 381 -14.52 7.54 -9.29
CA ILE A 381 -13.28 7.86 -10.02
C ILE A 381 -12.29 6.69 -9.90
N SER A 382 -12.04 6.19 -8.71
CA SER A 382 -11.16 5.04 -8.52
C SER A 382 -11.64 3.81 -9.30
N LYS A 383 -12.95 3.56 -9.35
CA LYS A 383 -13.51 2.47 -10.17
C LYS A 383 -13.33 2.72 -11.67
N MET A 384 -13.50 3.94 -12.15
CA MET A 384 -13.24 4.27 -13.55
C MET A 384 -11.78 4.03 -13.94
N LEU A 385 -10.83 4.41 -13.07
CA LEU A 385 -9.41 4.13 -13.28
C LEU A 385 -9.08 2.63 -13.21
N GLN A 386 -9.80 1.86 -12.39
CA GLN A 386 -9.70 0.40 -12.36
C GLN A 386 -10.24 -0.23 -13.66
N LEU A 387 -11.36 0.28 -14.20
CA LEU A 387 -11.88 -0.19 -15.48
C LEU A 387 -10.93 0.17 -16.63
N LEU A 388 -10.34 1.37 -16.60
CA LEU A 388 -9.31 1.75 -17.56
C LEU A 388 -8.13 0.78 -17.52
N SER A 389 -7.64 0.46 -16.32
CA SER A 389 -6.54 -0.50 -16.20
C SER A 389 -6.93 -1.91 -16.64
N LEU A 390 -8.19 -2.33 -16.44
CA LEU A 390 -8.70 -3.60 -16.94
C LEU A 390 -8.76 -3.61 -18.46
N GLU A 391 -9.26 -2.56 -19.10
CA GLU A 391 -9.32 -2.42 -20.55
C GLU A 391 -7.93 -2.46 -21.17
N VAL A 392 -6.99 -1.68 -20.63
CA VAL A 392 -5.59 -1.68 -21.10
C VAL A 392 -4.96 -3.07 -20.95
N TRP A 393 -5.15 -3.71 -19.80
CA TRP A 393 -4.67 -5.07 -19.56
C TRP A 393 -5.30 -6.08 -20.54
N TYR A 394 -6.60 -5.97 -20.77
CA TYR A 394 -7.34 -6.84 -21.68
C TYR A 394 -6.81 -6.71 -23.11
N ARG A 395 -6.58 -5.47 -23.57
CA ARG A 395 -6.01 -5.20 -24.89
C ARG A 395 -4.55 -5.61 -25.02
N LEU A 396 -3.79 -5.60 -23.94
CA LEU A 396 -2.39 -6.07 -23.94
C LEU A 396 -2.28 -7.60 -24.02
N PHE A 397 -3.12 -8.33 -23.27
CA PHE A 397 -2.89 -9.75 -23.01
C PHE A 397 -3.97 -10.69 -23.54
N VAL A 398 -5.18 -10.21 -23.80
CA VAL A 398 -6.29 -11.05 -24.30
C VAL A 398 -6.48 -10.84 -25.79
N THR A 399 -6.75 -9.59 -26.21
CA THR A 399 -6.99 -9.29 -27.63
C THR A 399 -5.72 -8.97 -28.42
N SER A 400 -4.61 -8.67 -27.74
CA SER A 400 -3.34 -8.29 -28.34
C SER A 400 -3.40 -7.06 -29.26
N GLU A 401 -4.36 -6.17 -29.02
CA GLU A 401 -4.58 -4.92 -29.77
C GLU A 401 -3.69 -3.76 -29.28
N MET A 402 -2.99 -3.93 -28.17
CA MET A 402 -2.15 -2.91 -27.57
C MET A 402 -0.76 -3.44 -27.30
N LYS A 403 0.24 -2.56 -27.35
CA LYS A 403 1.63 -2.85 -26.98
C LYS A 403 2.04 -2.04 -25.75
N ALA A 404 3.09 -2.47 -25.05
CA ALA A 404 3.61 -1.81 -23.85
C ALA A 404 4.00 -0.34 -24.05
N ASN A 405 4.40 0.05 -25.24
CA ASN A 405 4.78 1.43 -25.60
C ASN A 405 3.63 2.25 -26.22
N HIS A 406 2.40 1.75 -26.16
CA HIS A 406 1.24 2.49 -26.64
C HIS A 406 0.96 3.70 -25.74
N ALA A 407 0.62 4.83 -26.31
CA ALA A 407 0.16 6.01 -25.55
C ALA A 407 -1.36 5.95 -25.37
N ILE A 408 -1.86 6.25 -24.17
CA ILE A 408 -3.28 6.31 -23.84
C ILE A 408 -3.66 7.70 -23.33
#